data_aba3099a38ba3677b22371773bb4031d
#
_entry.id   aba3099a38ba3677b22371773bb4031d
#
_cell.length_a   1.000
_cell.length_b   1.000
_cell.length_c   1.000
_cell.angle_alpha   90.00
_cell.angle_beta   90.00
_cell.angle_gamma   90.00
#
_symmetry.space_group_name_H-M   'P 1'
#
loop_
_entity.id
_entity.type
_entity.pdbx_description
1 polymer ?
#
loop_
_entity_poly.entity_id
_entity_poly.type
_entity_poly.pdbx_seq_one_letter_code
_entity_poly.pdbx_strand_id
1 'polypeptide(L)' 'MIEKDAEIHNSLIMPNATVGKSSVIRYAIIGEDAIVHANARIGDNPEFYDKNKWGIAVVGKDKEVAQNKILLPKEIY' A
#
# COMPACT_ATOMS: atom_id res chain seq x y z
N MET A 1 7.23 -7.45 7.68
CA MET A 1 8.39 -7.87 6.84
C MET A 1 8.27 -7.29 5.44
N ILE A 2 9.34 -6.73 4.94
CA ILE A 2 9.39 -6.20 3.57
C ILE A 2 10.18 -7.18 2.72
N GLU A 3 9.55 -7.75 1.73
CA GLU A 3 10.20 -8.75 0.89
C GLU A 3 11.03 -8.15 -0.24
N LYS A 4 11.75 -9.00 -0.96
CA LYS A 4 12.70 -8.58 -2.00
C LYS A 4 12.04 -7.72 -3.07
N ASP A 5 12.73 -6.67 -3.48
CA ASP A 5 12.31 -5.76 -4.55
C ASP A 5 11.03 -4.97 -4.25
N ALA A 6 10.51 -5.05 -3.03
CA ALA A 6 9.40 -4.19 -2.64
C ALA A 6 9.88 -2.75 -2.49
N GLU A 7 9.05 -1.79 -2.90
CA GLU A 7 9.36 -0.37 -2.79
C GLU A 7 8.33 0.30 -1.90
N ILE A 8 8.81 1.09 -0.94
CA ILE A 8 7.95 1.82 -0.02
C ILE A 8 8.38 3.27 -0.03
N HIS A 9 7.46 4.15 -0.42
CA HIS A 9 7.71 5.58 -0.52
C HIS A 9 6.68 6.37 0.29
N ASN A 10 7.16 7.22 1.19
CA ASN A 10 6.30 8.15 1.95
C ASN A 10 5.08 7.45 2.58
N SER A 11 5.31 6.29 3.17
CA SER A 11 4.24 5.44 3.69
C SER A 11 4.55 4.98 5.11
N LEU A 12 3.51 4.60 5.84
CA LEU A 12 3.64 4.06 7.17
C LEU A 12 3.28 2.57 7.14
N ILE A 13 4.23 1.74 7.56
CA ILE A 13 4.01 0.30 7.66
C ILE A 13 3.91 -0.05 9.13
N MET A 14 2.74 -0.47 9.57
CA MET A 14 2.51 -0.77 10.98
C MET A 14 3.17 -2.09 11.39
N PRO A 15 3.33 -2.33 12.71
CA PRO A 15 3.98 -3.55 13.20
C PRO A 15 3.37 -4.83 12.63
N ASN A 16 4.22 -5.80 12.36
CA ASN A 16 3.85 -7.12 11.86
C ASN A 16 3.18 -7.14 10.48
N ALA A 17 3.14 -6.01 9.78
CA ALA A 17 2.65 -6.01 8.41
C ALA A 17 3.70 -6.63 7.48
N THR A 18 3.22 -7.27 6.42
CA THR A 18 4.08 -7.88 5.41
C THR A 18 3.82 -7.24 4.06
N VAL A 19 4.88 -6.85 3.38
CA VAL A 19 4.79 -6.32 2.01
C VAL A 19 5.48 -7.31 1.09
N GLY A 20 4.71 -7.88 0.19
CA GLY A 20 5.18 -8.93 -0.69
C GLY A 20 6.16 -8.48 -1.75
N LYS A 21 6.82 -9.44 -2.36
CA LYS A 21 7.86 -9.22 -3.37
C LYS A 21 7.37 -8.33 -4.50
N SER A 22 8.20 -7.37 -4.88
CA SER A 22 7.94 -6.46 -6.01
C SER A 22 6.68 -5.61 -5.89
N SER A 23 6.13 -5.48 -4.70
CA SER A 23 5.01 -4.57 -4.45
C SER A 23 5.51 -3.14 -4.36
N VAL A 24 4.66 -2.18 -4.71
CA VAL A 24 4.98 -0.76 -4.64
C VAL A 24 3.94 -0.07 -3.77
N ILE A 25 4.39 0.56 -2.69
CA ILE A 25 3.53 1.27 -1.74
C ILE A 25 3.92 2.74 -1.78
N ARG A 26 2.97 3.61 -2.08
CA ARG A 26 3.22 5.06 -2.16
C ARG A 26 2.13 5.83 -1.43
N TYR A 27 2.53 6.68 -0.48
CA TYR A 27 1.58 7.53 0.24
C TYR A 27 0.41 6.72 0.79
N ALA A 28 0.73 5.67 1.54
CA ALA A 28 -0.28 4.77 2.09
C ALA A 28 0.04 4.37 3.52
N ILE A 29 -0.97 3.88 4.21
CA ILE A 29 -0.80 3.31 5.55
C ILE A 29 -1.19 1.84 5.45
N ILE A 30 -0.26 0.96 5.83
CA ILE A 30 -0.51 -0.47 5.87
C ILE A 30 -0.72 -0.86 7.33
N GLY A 31 -1.91 -1.32 7.64
CA GLY A 31 -2.33 -1.60 9.02
C GLY A 31 -1.57 -2.74 9.68
N GLU A 32 -1.69 -2.80 11.00
CA GLU A 32 -1.04 -3.83 11.80
C GLU A 32 -1.48 -5.22 11.35
N ASP A 33 -0.53 -6.13 11.22
CA ASP A 33 -0.77 -7.53 10.81
C ASP A 33 -1.37 -7.68 9.40
N ALA A 34 -1.43 -6.61 8.62
CA ALA A 34 -1.92 -6.71 7.24
C ALA A 34 -0.88 -7.40 6.35
N ILE A 35 -1.36 -8.04 5.30
CA ILE A 35 -0.51 -8.73 4.35
C ILE A 35 -0.78 -8.18 2.95
N VAL A 36 0.27 -7.66 2.32
CA VAL A 36 0.21 -7.25 0.92
C VAL A 36 0.95 -8.31 0.12
N HIS A 37 0.23 -9.01 -0.74
CA HIS A 37 0.83 -10.06 -1.55
C HIS A 37 1.66 -9.50 -2.69
N ALA A 38 2.37 -10.37 -3.39
CA ALA A 38 3.36 -9.94 -4.40
C ALA A 38 2.76 -9.12 -5.53
N ASN A 39 3.55 -8.20 -6.06
CA ASN A 39 3.21 -7.40 -7.24
C ASN A 39 1.97 -6.51 -7.06
N ALA A 40 1.59 -6.19 -5.83
CA ALA A 40 0.49 -5.26 -5.57
C ALA A 40 1.00 -3.83 -5.68
N ARG A 41 0.09 -2.92 -6.02
CA ARG A 41 0.40 -1.49 -6.07
C ARG A 41 -0.62 -0.76 -5.21
N ILE A 42 -0.14 -0.01 -4.24
CA ILE A 42 -1.02 0.67 -3.28
C ILE A 42 -0.67 2.15 -3.24
N GLY A 43 -1.66 2.98 -3.53
CA GLY A 43 -1.48 4.42 -3.55
C GLY A 43 -0.70 4.91 -4.75
N ASP A 44 -0.53 6.22 -4.82
CA ASP A 44 0.24 6.85 -5.90
C ASP A 44 0.64 8.25 -5.48
N ASN A 45 1.53 8.84 -6.26
CA ASN A 45 2.08 10.17 -6.01
C ASN A 45 1.00 11.23 -6.28
N PRO A 46 0.82 12.20 -5.37
CA PRO A 46 -0.18 13.27 -5.56
C PRO A 46 0.02 14.09 -6.82
N GLU A 47 1.21 14.14 -7.37
CA GLU A 47 1.50 14.92 -8.59
C GLU A 47 0.66 14.49 -9.78
N PHE A 48 0.18 13.24 -9.80
CA PHE A 48 -0.58 12.71 -10.92
C PHE A 48 -2.09 12.85 -10.77
N TYR A 49 -2.55 13.53 -9.72
CA TYR A 49 -3.98 13.59 -9.39
C TYR A 49 -4.42 14.99 -9.02
N ASP A 50 -5.71 15.28 -9.25
CA ASP A 50 -6.32 16.50 -8.75
C ASP A 50 -6.43 16.46 -7.23
N LYS A 51 -6.40 17.60 -6.58
CA LYS A 51 -6.48 17.71 -5.13
C LYS A 51 -7.68 16.95 -4.53
N ASN A 52 -8.79 16.93 -5.24
CA ASN A 52 -10.01 16.31 -4.74
C ASN A 52 -10.06 14.80 -4.98
N LYS A 53 -9.15 14.28 -5.79
CA LYS A 53 -9.13 12.85 -6.16
C LYS A 53 -8.00 12.09 -5.51
N TRP A 54 -7.09 12.78 -4.85
CA TRP A 54 -5.94 12.14 -4.21
C TRP A 54 -6.14 12.10 -2.70
N GLY A 55 -5.62 11.07 -2.07
CA GLY A 55 -5.57 10.92 -0.63
C GLY A 55 -4.72 9.73 -0.26
N ILE A 56 -4.47 9.56 1.02
CA ILE A 56 -3.69 8.43 1.51
C ILE A 56 -4.54 7.16 1.34
N ALA A 57 -3.96 6.14 0.73
CA ALA A 57 -4.60 4.82 0.68
C ALA A 57 -4.38 4.14 2.02
N VAL A 58 -5.36 3.37 2.48
CA VAL A 58 -5.26 2.69 3.78
C VAL A 58 -5.63 1.22 3.63
N VAL A 59 -4.77 0.35 4.13
CA VAL A 59 -5.07 -1.07 4.29
C VAL A 59 -5.30 -1.30 5.77
N GLY A 60 -6.50 -1.73 6.13
CA GLY A 60 -6.88 -1.91 7.52
C GLY A 60 -6.14 -3.06 8.22
N LYS A 61 -6.24 -3.08 9.54
CA LYS A 61 -5.65 -4.13 10.36
C LYS A 61 -6.12 -5.52 9.91
N ASP A 62 -5.21 -6.47 9.86
CA ASP A 62 -5.47 -7.87 9.51
C ASP A 62 -6.01 -8.12 8.10
N LYS A 63 -6.02 -7.11 7.25
CA LYS A 63 -6.50 -7.27 5.88
C LYS A 63 -5.42 -7.90 4.99
N GLU A 64 -5.87 -8.56 3.93
CA GLU A 64 -4.96 -9.09 2.92
C GLU A 64 -5.26 -8.47 1.57
N VAL A 65 -4.22 -7.92 0.95
CA VAL A 65 -4.31 -7.39 -0.40
C VAL A 65 -3.84 -8.47 -1.35
N ALA A 66 -4.71 -8.89 -2.27
CA ALA A 66 -4.41 -9.99 -3.19
C ALA A 66 -3.23 -9.68 -4.10
N GLN A 67 -2.57 -10.73 -4.58
CA GLN A 67 -1.50 -10.62 -5.55
C GLN A 67 -1.97 -9.84 -6.78
N ASN A 68 -1.12 -8.95 -7.27
CA ASN A 68 -1.38 -8.12 -8.45
C ASN A 68 -2.50 -7.09 -8.29
N LYS A 69 -3.04 -6.91 -7.09
CA LYS A 69 -4.11 -5.94 -6.87
C LYS A 69 -3.57 -4.52 -6.91
N ILE A 70 -4.40 -3.61 -7.42
CA ILE A 70 -4.09 -2.18 -7.46
C ILE A 70 -5.10 -1.45 -6.57
N LEU A 71 -4.59 -0.72 -5.57
CA LEU A 71 -5.40 0.17 -4.76
C LEU A 71 -5.06 1.59 -5.15
N LEU A 72 -6.07 2.35 -5.56
CA LEU A 72 -5.87 3.73 -5.97
C LEU A 72 -5.73 4.64 -4.75
N PRO A 73 -5.19 5.85 -4.93
CA PRO A 73 -5.14 6.83 -3.85
C PRO A 73 -6.53 7.03 -3.24
N LYS A 74 -6.57 7.29 -1.94
CA LYS A 74 -7.80 7.56 -1.20
C LYS A 74 -8.67 6.33 -0.94
N GLU A 75 -8.35 5.17 -1.52
CA GLU A 75 -9.09 3.95 -1.22
C GLU A 75 -8.79 3.45 0.19
N ILE A 76 -9.81 2.88 0.83
CA ILE A 76 -9.70 2.23 2.13
C ILE A 76 -10.09 0.78 1.92
N TYR A 77 -9.17 -0.12 2.29
CA TYR A 77 -9.36 -1.54 2.04
C TYR A 77 -9.62 -2.33 3.32
#